data_08083c82ebf481ba17b65cb27f305cfb
#
_entry.id   08083c82ebf481ba17b65cb27f305cfb
#
_cell.length_a   1.000
_cell.length_b   1.000
_cell.length_c   1.000
_cell.angle_alpha   90.00
_cell.angle_beta   90.00
_cell.angle_gamma   90.00
#
_symmetry.space_group_name_H-M   'P 1'
#
loop_
_entity.id
_entity.type
_entity.pdbx_description
1 polymer ?
#
loop_
_entity_poly.entity_id
_entity_poly.type
_entity_poly.pdbx_seq_one_letter_code
_entity_poly.pdbx_strand_id
1 'polypeptide(L)'
;GAAYVLGYKVTPQDTAECKNLRAAKDSLDLGVTICYNSVSDIKYIKPVISVPSAMCINPVNWKTDATPATLHDTITVTLSPEHNVLFLSGYSGSEYTPILGIINTGDFHGAEPWLYSECLAKNIQQRIKAYRKLYP
;
A
#
# COMPACT_ATOMS: atom_id res chain seq x y z
N GLY A 1 -6.20 -15.17 -7.91
CA GLY A 1 -5.02 -14.50 -7.38
C GLY A 1 -5.34 -13.11 -6.87
N ALA A 2 -4.32 -12.30 -6.66
CA ALA A 2 -4.41 -10.89 -6.32
C ALA A 2 -3.44 -10.11 -7.21
N ALA A 3 -3.81 -8.87 -7.55
CA ALA A 3 -2.95 -7.92 -8.24
C ALA A 3 -2.33 -6.95 -7.22
N TYR A 4 -1.02 -6.77 -7.27
CA TYR A 4 -0.28 -5.84 -6.41
C TYR A 4 0.09 -4.61 -7.24
N VAL A 5 -0.65 -3.53 -7.06
CA VAL A 5 -0.44 -2.23 -7.70
C VAL A 5 0.26 -1.34 -6.68
N LEU A 6 1.57 -1.45 -6.61
CA LEU A 6 2.39 -0.81 -5.58
C LEU A 6 2.83 0.58 -6.03
N GLY A 7 2.70 1.56 -5.13
CA GLY A 7 3.17 2.90 -5.37
C GLY A 7 2.42 3.67 -6.45
N TYR A 8 1.20 3.25 -6.78
CA TYR A 8 0.32 3.97 -7.70
C TYR A 8 -1.12 3.93 -7.21
N LYS A 9 -1.89 4.96 -7.49
CA LYS A 9 -3.30 5.03 -7.10
C LYS A 9 -4.19 4.22 -8.04
N VAL A 10 -5.26 3.69 -7.48
CA VAL A 10 -6.43 3.22 -8.24
C VAL A 10 -7.53 4.24 -8.01
N THR A 11 -7.94 4.94 -9.04
CA THR A 11 -8.92 6.02 -8.90
C THR A 11 -10.35 5.50 -8.79
N PRO A 12 -11.30 6.32 -8.26
CA PRO A 12 -12.72 5.99 -8.32
C PRO A 12 -13.23 5.75 -9.75
N GLN A 13 -12.66 6.46 -10.73
CA GLN A 13 -13.00 6.25 -12.14
C GLN A 13 -12.52 4.88 -12.62
N ASP A 14 -11.28 4.47 -12.30
CA ASP A 14 -10.77 3.14 -12.65
C ASP A 14 -11.67 2.03 -12.13
N THR A 15 -12.15 2.15 -10.88
CA THR A 15 -13.06 1.16 -10.28
C THR A 15 -14.46 1.17 -10.92
N ALA A 16 -14.93 2.30 -11.40
CA ALA A 16 -16.19 2.41 -12.12
C ALA A 16 -16.12 1.78 -13.53
N GLU A 17 -15.00 1.95 -14.22
CA GLU A 17 -14.76 1.43 -15.56
C GLU A 17 -14.37 -0.06 -15.55
N CYS A 18 -13.65 -0.52 -14.52
CA CYS A 18 -13.18 -1.89 -14.42
C CYS A 18 -13.69 -2.59 -13.15
N LYS A 19 -14.77 -3.36 -13.29
CA LYS A 19 -15.39 -4.11 -12.17
C LYS A 19 -14.48 -5.17 -11.52
N ASN A 20 -13.39 -5.53 -12.16
CA ASN A 20 -12.40 -6.47 -11.64
C ASN A 20 -11.40 -5.82 -10.66
N LEU A 21 -11.37 -4.49 -10.60
CA LEU A 21 -10.57 -3.74 -9.62
C LEU A 21 -11.28 -3.70 -8.27
N ARG A 22 -11.21 -4.81 -7.53
CA ARG A 22 -11.80 -4.93 -6.20
C ARG A 22 -10.75 -4.71 -5.11
N ALA A 23 -11.05 -3.83 -4.16
CA ALA A 23 -10.18 -3.62 -3.01
C ALA A 23 -10.05 -4.88 -2.14
N ALA A 24 -8.84 -5.17 -1.70
CA ALA A 24 -8.60 -6.18 -0.68
C ALA A 24 -9.11 -5.69 0.69
N LYS A 25 -9.73 -6.56 1.47
CA LYS A 25 -10.24 -6.28 2.81
C LYS A 25 -9.38 -6.89 3.93
N ASP A 26 -8.61 -7.91 3.59
CA ASP A 26 -7.73 -8.62 4.51
C ASP A 26 -6.56 -9.31 3.80
N SER A 27 -5.81 -10.12 4.53
CA SER A 27 -4.63 -10.83 4.03
C SER A 27 -4.94 -12.05 3.16
N LEU A 28 -6.19 -12.52 3.11
CA LEU A 28 -6.57 -13.78 2.46
C LEU A 28 -7.50 -13.62 1.27
N ASP A 29 -8.08 -12.44 1.09
CA ASP A 29 -8.99 -12.15 -0.03
C ASP A 29 -8.37 -12.54 -1.38
N LEU A 30 -9.17 -13.12 -2.25
CA LEU A 30 -8.78 -13.53 -3.59
C LEU A 30 -9.54 -12.75 -4.66
N GLY A 31 -8.93 -12.58 -5.83
CA GLY A 31 -9.50 -11.79 -6.92
C GLY A 31 -9.59 -10.30 -6.59
N VAL A 32 -8.59 -9.79 -5.88
CA VAL A 32 -8.55 -8.41 -5.38
C VAL A 32 -7.32 -7.65 -5.86
N THR A 33 -7.38 -6.35 -5.72
CA THR A 33 -6.28 -5.42 -5.97
C THR A 33 -5.74 -4.90 -4.64
N ILE A 34 -4.44 -5.01 -4.46
CA ILE A 34 -3.70 -4.47 -3.32
C ILE A 34 -3.03 -3.19 -3.80
N CYS A 35 -3.38 -2.08 -3.16
CA CYS A 35 -2.90 -0.75 -3.51
C CYS A 35 -2.56 0.01 -2.24
N TYR A 36 -1.48 0.74 -2.24
CA TYR A 36 -1.10 1.70 -1.21
C TYR A 36 -0.04 2.67 -1.72
N ASN A 37 0.06 3.81 -1.08
CA ASN A 37 1.13 4.79 -1.21
C ASN A 37 1.54 5.24 0.19
N SER A 38 2.82 5.52 0.39
CA SER A 38 3.39 5.82 1.70
C SER A 38 4.06 7.19 1.72
N VAL A 39 3.71 7.99 2.70
CA VAL A 39 4.27 9.33 2.93
C VAL A 39 4.55 9.55 4.42
N SER A 40 5.42 10.49 4.76
CA SER A 40 5.66 10.87 6.15
C SER A 40 4.65 11.89 6.68
N ASP A 41 4.05 12.68 5.82
CA ASP A 41 3.17 13.79 6.17
C ASP A 41 2.21 14.09 5.02
N ILE A 42 1.06 14.67 5.33
CA ILE A 42 0.03 15.07 4.35
C ILE A 42 0.57 15.98 3.24
N LYS A 43 1.54 16.84 3.56
CA LYS A 43 2.16 17.75 2.59
C LYS A 43 2.93 17.03 1.46
N TYR A 44 3.26 15.75 1.64
CA TYR A 44 3.93 14.93 0.63
C TYR A 44 2.99 14.10 -0.24
N ILE A 45 1.69 14.18 0.01
CA ILE A 45 0.68 13.56 -0.85
C ILE A 45 0.67 14.28 -2.20
N LYS A 46 0.84 13.51 -3.28
CA LYS A 46 0.85 14.05 -4.65
C LYS A 46 -0.37 13.60 -5.44
N PRO A 47 -1.11 14.56 -6.07
CA PRO A 47 -2.30 14.22 -6.85
C PRO A 47 -2.02 13.25 -8.00
N VAL A 48 -0.82 13.29 -8.58
CA VAL A 48 -0.48 12.42 -9.72
C VAL A 48 -0.29 10.96 -9.29
N ILE A 49 0.26 10.72 -8.08
CA ILE A 49 0.68 9.39 -7.63
C ILE A 49 -0.30 8.79 -6.62
N SER A 50 -0.73 9.60 -5.64
CA SER A 50 -1.35 9.09 -4.42
C SER A 50 -2.87 9.29 -4.37
N VAL A 51 -3.39 10.41 -4.84
CA VAL A 51 -4.79 10.80 -4.65
C VAL A 51 -5.42 11.33 -5.94
N PRO A 52 -6.75 11.24 -6.09
CA PRO A 52 -7.64 10.43 -5.26
C PRO A 52 -7.39 8.93 -5.46
N SER A 53 -7.41 8.14 -4.39
CA SER A 53 -7.36 6.69 -4.47
C SER A 53 -8.64 6.09 -3.90
N ALA A 54 -9.23 5.14 -4.61
CA ALA A 54 -10.46 4.44 -4.22
C ALA A 54 -10.19 3.33 -3.20
N MET A 55 -8.93 2.95 -3.01
CA MET A 55 -8.57 1.85 -2.14
C MET A 55 -7.18 2.03 -1.54
N CYS A 56 -7.00 1.50 -0.35
CA CYS A 56 -5.72 1.37 0.33
C CYS A 56 -5.82 0.24 1.36
N ILE A 57 -4.76 -0.52 1.52
CA ILE A 57 -4.63 -1.50 2.60
C ILE A 57 -3.25 -1.39 3.21
N ASN A 58 -3.16 -1.48 4.54
CA ASN A 58 -1.87 -1.45 5.22
C ASN A 58 -1.17 -2.81 5.06
N PRO A 59 -0.03 -2.90 4.35
CA PRO A 59 0.62 -4.19 4.07
C PRO A 59 1.28 -4.82 5.29
N VAL A 60 1.33 -4.13 6.42
CA VAL A 60 1.92 -4.65 7.66
C VAL A 60 0.89 -5.46 8.46
N ASN A 61 -0.32 -4.94 8.65
CA ASN A 61 -1.39 -5.61 9.40
C ASN A 61 -2.57 -6.09 8.54
N TRP A 62 -2.56 -5.79 7.25
CA TRP A 62 -3.61 -6.13 6.28
C TRP A 62 -5.00 -5.63 6.66
N LYS A 63 -5.05 -4.43 7.25
CA LYS A 63 -6.28 -3.74 7.60
C LYS A 63 -6.51 -2.52 6.71
N THR A 64 -7.77 -2.13 6.60
CA THR A 64 -8.24 -0.97 5.82
C THR A 64 -8.71 0.18 6.71
N ASP A 65 -8.53 0.07 8.01
CA ASP A 65 -8.79 1.09 9.01
C ASP A 65 -7.50 1.78 9.50
N ALA A 66 -7.63 2.72 10.42
CA ALA A 66 -6.51 3.48 10.98
C ALA A 66 -5.75 2.75 12.11
N THR A 67 -5.88 1.42 12.23
CA THR A 67 -5.11 0.65 13.20
C THR A 67 -3.63 0.73 12.87
N PRO A 68 -2.77 1.28 13.76
CA PRO A 68 -1.34 1.37 13.51
C PRO A 68 -0.69 -0.02 13.52
N ALA A 69 0.38 -0.16 12.77
CA ALA A 69 1.21 -1.36 12.75
C ALA A 69 2.70 -0.99 12.84
N THR A 70 3.49 -1.86 13.44
CA THR A 70 4.93 -1.66 13.57
C THR A 70 5.68 -2.46 12.52
N LEU A 71 6.55 -1.77 11.78
CA LEU A 71 7.42 -2.34 10.77
C LEU A 71 8.88 -2.17 11.20
N HIS A 72 9.68 -3.23 11.10
CA HIS A 72 11.10 -3.23 11.47
C HIS A 72 11.39 -2.64 12.86
N ASP A 73 10.52 -2.93 13.83
CA ASP A 73 10.57 -2.54 15.24
C ASP A 73 10.50 -1.02 15.53
N THR A 74 10.78 -0.15 14.56
CA THR A 74 10.92 1.30 14.75
C THR A 74 9.98 2.15 13.93
N ILE A 75 9.38 1.59 12.88
CA ILE A 75 8.52 2.34 11.95
C ILE A 75 7.05 2.05 12.30
N THR A 76 6.27 3.09 12.53
CA THR A 76 4.82 2.97 12.66
C THR A 76 4.16 3.32 11.34
N VAL A 77 3.32 2.41 10.84
CA VAL A 77 2.57 2.55 9.60
C VAL A 77 1.08 2.64 9.93
N THR A 78 0.46 3.74 9.58
CA THR A 78 -0.97 4.01 9.85
C THR A 78 -1.66 4.40 8.56
N LEU A 79 -2.72 3.68 8.20
CA LEU A 79 -3.56 4.02 7.05
C LEU A 79 -4.48 5.19 7.42
N SER A 80 -4.57 6.18 6.53
CA SER A 80 -5.57 7.23 6.59
C SER A 80 -6.78 6.88 5.73
N PRO A 81 -7.94 6.54 6.31
CA PRO A 81 -9.14 6.24 5.51
C PRO A 81 -9.65 7.45 4.71
N GLU A 82 -9.38 8.66 5.20
CA GLU A 82 -9.75 9.90 4.52
C GLU A 82 -9.03 10.08 3.17
N HIS A 83 -7.74 9.74 3.13
CA HIS A 83 -6.90 9.96 1.95
C HIS A 83 -6.56 8.67 1.20
N ASN A 84 -6.82 7.50 1.77
CA ASN A 84 -6.36 6.21 1.25
C ASN A 84 -4.85 6.18 0.96
N VAL A 85 -4.06 6.65 1.92
CA VAL A 85 -2.60 6.60 1.93
C VAL A 85 -2.09 6.13 3.29
N LEU A 86 -0.85 5.66 3.33
CA LEU A 86 -0.15 5.26 4.54
C LEU A 86 0.71 6.40 5.05
N PHE A 87 0.58 6.75 6.33
CA PHE A 87 1.49 7.65 7.03
C PHE A 87 2.50 6.84 7.82
N LEU A 88 3.78 7.15 7.61
CA LEU A 88 4.91 6.53 8.30
C LEU A 88 5.54 7.50 9.28
N SER A 89 5.78 7.03 10.50
CA SER A 89 6.61 7.70 11.49
C SER A 89 7.77 6.80 11.90
N GLY A 90 8.89 7.39 12.33
CA GLY A 90 10.11 6.66 12.68
C GLY A 90 10.95 6.19 11.47
N TYR A 91 10.66 6.71 10.28
CA TYR A 91 11.40 6.43 9.05
C TYR A 91 11.76 7.72 8.34
N SER A 92 13.03 7.94 8.07
CA SER A 92 13.51 9.17 7.44
C SER A 92 13.54 9.10 5.91
N GLY A 93 13.70 7.91 5.34
CA GLY A 93 13.91 7.74 3.90
C GLY A 93 15.22 8.33 3.40
N SER A 94 16.17 8.64 4.31
CA SER A 94 17.43 9.34 3.97
C SER A 94 18.36 8.52 3.07
N GLU A 95 18.18 7.22 3.00
CA GLU A 95 18.90 6.31 2.10
C GLU A 95 18.46 6.41 0.64
N TYR A 96 17.34 7.09 0.36
CA TYR A 96 16.85 7.30 -0.99
C TYR A 96 17.14 8.73 -1.44
N THR A 97 17.91 8.86 -2.52
CA THR A 97 18.16 10.16 -3.13
C THR A 97 16.90 10.64 -3.85
N PRO A 98 16.44 11.87 -3.59
CA PRO A 98 15.32 12.45 -4.35
C PRO A 98 15.60 12.41 -5.85
N ILE A 99 14.69 11.84 -6.62
CA ILE A 99 14.84 11.77 -8.08
C ILE A 99 14.27 13.03 -8.70
N LEU A 100 15.15 13.93 -9.21
CA LEU A 100 14.81 15.10 -10.03
C LEU A 100 13.71 16.00 -9.46
N GLY A 101 13.57 16.13 -8.14
CA GLY A 101 12.51 16.92 -7.51
C GLY A 101 11.09 16.31 -7.62
N ILE A 102 10.98 15.12 -8.19
CA ILE A 102 9.70 14.42 -8.35
C ILE A 102 9.36 13.62 -7.07
N ILE A 103 10.36 12.99 -6.45
CA ILE A 103 10.21 12.27 -5.19
C ILE A 103 10.98 13.04 -4.12
N ASN A 104 10.27 13.57 -3.13
CA ASN A 104 10.84 14.31 -2.00
C ASN A 104 11.17 13.35 -0.85
N THR A 105 11.99 13.83 0.10
CA THR A 105 12.44 13.06 1.26
C THR A 105 11.31 12.43 2.10
N GLY A 106 10.12 13.00 2.11
CA GLY A 106 8.96 12.47 2.85
C GLY A 106 7.95 11.68 2.01
N ASP A 107 8.25 11.48 0.72
CA ASP A 107 7.47 10.67 -0.20
C ASP A 107 8.21 9.35 -0.41
N PHE A 108 7.63 8.26 0.06
CA PHE A 108 8.28 6.94 0.06
C PHE A 108 7.89 6.06 -1.11
N HIS A 109 7.27 6.62 -2.13
CA HIS A 109 6.84 5.90 -3.33
C HIS A 109 7.95 5.01 -3.94
N GLY A 110 9.17 5.51 -4.04
CA GLY A 110 10.30 4.73 -4.57
C GLY A 110 10.84 3.67 -3.60
N ALA A 111 10.52 3.76 -2.31
CA ALA A 111 10.99 2.86 -1.27
C ALA A 111 10.04 1.68 -1.00
N GLU A 112 8.78 1.79 -1.39
CA GLU A 112 7.73 0.86 -1.00
C GLU A 112 8.00 -0.61 -1.32
N PRO A 113 8.56 -0.99 -2.49
CA PRO A 113 8.86 -2.37 -2.78
C PRO A 113 9.87 -2.98 -1.81
N TRP A 114 10.84 -2.20 -1.36
CA TRP A 114 11.86 -2.64 -0.41
C TRP A 114 11.35 -2.63 1.03
N LEU A 115 10.70 -1.54 1.40
CA LEU A 115 10.21 -1.30 2.75
C LEU A 115 9.26 -2.39 3.23
N TYR A 116 8.36 -2.85 2.35
CA TYR A 116 7.35 -3.86 2.66
C TYR A 116 7.67 -5.26 2.09
N SER A 117 8.87 -5.50 1.59
CA SER A 117 9.22 -6.73 0.87
C SER A 117 8.90 -8.00 1.64
N GLU A 118 9.22 -8.07 2.93
CA GLU A 118 8.93 -9.23 3.77
C GLU A 118 7.43 -9.43 4.00
N CYS A 119 6.69 -8.34 4.23
CA CYS A 119 5.24 -8.36 4.40
C CYS A 119 4.55 -8.86 3.12
N LEU A 120 5.00 -8.39 1.97
CA LEU A 120 4.48 -8.80 0.66
C LEU A 120 4.78 -10.26 0.36
N ALA A 121 6.03 -10.69 0.56
CA ALA A 121 6.43 -12.08 0.34
C ALA A 121 5.60 -13.06 1.20
N LYS A 122 5.42 -12.75 2.47
CA LYS A 122 4.60 -13.52 3.39
C LYS A 122 3.12 -13.56 2.94
N ASN A 123 2.58 -12.43 2.52
CA ASN A 123 1.21 -12.34 2.08
C ASN A 123 0.96 -13.11 0.76
N ILE A 124 1.87 -13.03 -0.20
CA ILE A 124 1.80 -13.80 -1.44
C ILE A 124 1.70 -15.30 -1.13
N GLN A 125 2.52 -15.80 -0.21
CA GLN A 125 2.47 -17.21 0.21
C GLN A 125 1.14 -17.58 0.88
N GLN A 126 0.59 -16.69 1.72
CA GLN A 126 -0.70 -16.90 2.36
C GLN A 126 -1.83 -16.98 1.32
N ARG A 127 -1.86 -16.08 0.34
CA ARG A 127 -2.87 -16.06 -0.73
C ARG A 127 -2.74 -17.25 -1.67
N ILE A 128 -1.54 -17.72 -1.97
CA ILE A 128 -1.33 -18.96 -2.74
C ILE A 128 -1.92 -20.15 -1.99
N LYS A 129 -1.68 -20.27 -0.69
CA LYS A 129 -2.25 -21.34 0.14
C LYS A 129 -3.79 -21.26 0.19
N ALA A 130 -4.34 -20.07 0.34
CA ALA A 130 -5.79 -19.84 0.32
C ALA A 130 -6.40 -20.23 -1.03
N TYR A 131 -5.77 -19.82 -2.13
CA TYR A 131 -6.20 -20.17 -3.48
C TYR A 131 -6.22 -21.69 -3.70
N ARG A 132 -5.16 -22.40 -3.32
CA ARG A 132 -5.05 -23.85 -3.47
C ARG A 132 -6.08 -24.64 -2.64
N LYS A 133 -6.57 -24.07 -1.54
CA LYS A 133 -7.67 -24.67 -0.76
C LYS A 133 -9.01 -24.58 -1.46
N LEU A 134 -9.23 -23.52 -2.23
CA LEU A 134 -10.49 -23.31 -2.97
C LEU A 134 -10.49 -24.01 -4.33
N TYR A 135 -9.32 -24.17 -4.91
CA TYR A 135 -9.11 -24.77 -6.23
C TYR A 135 -8.03 -25.85 -6.13
N PRO A 136 -8.36 -27.00 -5.51
CA PRO A 136 -7.41 -28.09 -5.30
C PRO A 136 -6.95 -28.77 -6.59
#